data_6d67aaa90da4b53d390abf8025ecffec
#
_entry.id   6d67aaa90da4b53d390abf8025ecffec
#
_cell.length_a   1.000
_cell.length_b   1.000
_cell.length_c   1.000
_cell.angle_alpha   90.00
_cell.angle_beta   90.00
_cell.angle_gamma   90.00
#
_symmetry.space_group_name_H-M   'P 1'
#
loop_
_entity.id
_entity.type
_entity.pdbx_description
1 polymer ?
#
loop_
_entity_poly.entity_id
_entity_poly.type
_entity_poly.pdbx_seq_one_letter_code
_entity_poly.pdbx_strand_id
1 'polypeptide(L)'
;MVKKPKNKYIIFLTFLIFNSFLFSLNVESSLNKVLKDSLIDIGNIDSKDFNKPEYLFMSALVESNGETAVTKLKDFYNKFPSNSYADNAIFEVGSYFYTKGYYVKSSQWYKKIPIYYHDSELLDQSIDMFFKALEISNFKDSIKYYKNIFSKLYPTVEDKKIIKEYKSALDNKEKIYNQKYAIQIGAFKEYPRAESRLYMLRDIGFGVVIEETTINNEPFFVIREGIYSTKKSAEKIASRIQARTGIKCMIIEL
;
A
#
# COMPACT_ATOMS: atom_id res chain seq x y z
N MET A 1 28.99 -21.06 -67.82
CA MET A 1 27.69 -21.18 -67.12
C MET A 1 27.91 -21.63 -65.70
N VAL A 2 27.98 -20.69 -64.77
CA VAL A 2 28.24 -20.98 -63.35
C VAL A 2 26.87 -20.89 -62.61
N LYS A 3 26.39 -22.00 -62.07
CA LYS A 3 25.18 -22.10 -61.27
C LYS A 3 25.42 -21.49 -59.87
N LYS A 4 24.66 -20.45 -59.50
CA LYS A 4 24.61 -19.93 -58.13
C LYS A 4 23.99 -20.98 -57.18
N PRO A 5 24.58 -21.20 -56.00
CA PRO A 5 23.95 -22.03 -54.97
C PRO A 5 22.76 -21.29 -54.36
N LYS A 6 21.63 -21.98 -54.25
CA LYS A 6 20.40 -21.48 -53.70
C LYS A 6 20.50 -21.33 -52.19
N ASN A 7 20.18 -20.14 -51.71
CA ASN A 7 20.09 -19.68 -50.34
C ASN A 7 19.03 -20.45 -49.49
N LYS A 8 19.17 -21.77 -49.34
CA LYS A 8 18.29 -22.55 -48.44
C LYS A 8 18.63 -22.42 -46.95
N TYR A 9 19.90 -22.06 -46.66
CA TYR A 9 20.36 -21.95 -45.25
C TYR A 9 19.98 -20.63 -44.58
N ILE A 10 19.76 -19.55 -45.31
CA ILE A 10 19.37 -18.26 -44.76
C ILE A 10 17.93 -18.30 -44.25
N ILE A 11 17.03 -19.01 -44.96
CA ILE A 11 15.63 -19.15 -44.54
C ILE A 11 15.50 -20.01 -43.30
N PHE A 12 16.37 -21.04 -43.15
CA PHE A 12 16.36 -21.90 -41.96
C PHE A 12 16.93 -21.20 -40.71
N LEU A 13 17.93 -20.33 -40.89
CA LEU A 13 18.51 -19.54 -39.80
C LEU A 13 17.55 -18.46 -39.30
N THR A 14 16.83 -17.79 -40.21
CA THR A 14 15.80 -16.78 -39.83
C THR A 14 14.60 -17.43 -39.18
N PHE A 15 14.24 -18.66 -39.54
CA PHE A 15 13.15 -19.40 -38.89
C PHE A 15 13.51 -19.88 -37.49
N LEU A 16 14.78 -20.24 -37.24
CA LEU A 16 15.28 -20.60 -35.91
C LEU A 16 15.38 -19.40 -34.96
N ILE A 17 15.80 -18.26 -35.47
CA ILE A 17 15.84 -16.98 -34.68
C ILE A 17 14.41 -16.48 -34.38
N PHE A 18 13.49 -16.67 -35.31
CA PHE A 18 12.08 -16.27 -35.12
C PHE A 18 11.34 -17.20 -34.15
N ASN A 19 11.65 -18.51 -34.10
CA ASN A 19 11.08 -19.42 -33.11
C ASN A 19 11.65 -19.22 -31.68
N SER A 20 12.90 -18.80 -31.54
CA SER A 20 13.43 -18.44 -30.22
C SER A 20 12.85 -17.16 -29.65
N PHE A 21 12.31 -16.27 -30.49
CA PHE A 21 11.64 -15.05 -30.07
C PHE A 21 10.17 -15.27 -29.63
N LEU A 22 9.56 -16.40 -30.03
CA LEU A 22 8.16 -16.74 -29.69
C LEU A 22 8.00 -17.49 -28.36
N PHE A 23 9.10 -17.88 -27.69
CA PHE A 23 9.06 -18.67 -26.45
C PHE A 23 9.51 -17.93 -25.20
N SER A 24 9.78 -16.63 -25.27
CA SER A 24 9.91 -15.83 -24.07
C SER A 24 8.50 -15.58 -23.52
N LEU A 25 8.07 -16.36 -22.54
CA LEU A 25 6.85 -16.03 -21.79
C LEU A 25 7.04 -14.62 -21.20
N ASN A 26 6.30 -13.66 -21.71
CA ASN A 26 6.31 -12.31 -21.17
C ASN A 26 5.81 -12.39 -19.71
N VAL A 27 6.62 -11.89 -18.78
CA VAL A 27 6.30 -11.88 -17.33
C VAL A 27 4.91 -11.30 -17.08
N GLU A 28 4.54 -10.25 -17.79
CA GLU A 28 3.22 -9.61 -17.69
C GLU A 28 2.08 -10.56 -18.10
N SER A 29 2.26 -11.32 -19.20
CA SER A 29 1.30 -12.35 -19.62
C SER A 29 1.17 -13.46 -18.58
N SER A 30 2.27 -13.85 -17.95
CA SER A 30 2.30 -14.88 -16.90
C SER A 30 1.63 -14.40 -15.63
N LEU A 31 1.89 -13.16 -15.21
CA LEU A 31 1.23 -12.53 -14.06
C LEU A 31 -0.27 -12.44 -14.26
N ASN A 32 -0.74 -12.02 -15.45
CA ASN A 32 -2.17 -11.97 -15.77
C ASN A 32 -2.86 -13.33 -15.70
N LYS A 33 -2.14 -14.42 -15.96
CA LYS A 33 -2.67 -15.78 -15.80
C LYS A 33 -2.73 -16.18 -14.33
N VAL A 34 -1.70 -15.85 -13.52
CA VAL A 34 -1.71 -16.10 -12.07
C VAL A 34 -2.87 -15.38 -11.41
N LEU A 35 -3.09 -14.10 -11.75
CA LEU A 35 -4.22 -13.30 -11.24
C LEU A 35 -5.59 -13.87 -11.63
N LYS A 36 -5.66 -14.71 -12.68
CA LYS A 36 -6.87 -15.41 -13.11
C LYS A 36 -6.97 -16.86 -12.62
N ASP A 37 -6.28 -17.21 -11.54
CA ASP A 37 -6.22 -18.57 -10.96
C ASP A 37 -5.77 -19.66 -11.95
N SER A 38 -4.99 -19.30 -12.96
CA SER A 38 -4.46 -20.26 -13.92
C SER A 38 -3.12 -20.82 -13.41
N LEU A 39 -2.99 -22.15 -13.38
CA LEU A 39 -1.71 -22.80 -13.05
C LEU A 39 -0.64 -22.35 -14.06
N ILE A 40 0.49 -21.86 -13.56
CA ILE A 40 1.64 -21.45 -14.37
C ILE A 40 2.89 -22.15 -13.89
N ASP A 41 3.63 -22.67 -14.85
CA ASP A 41 5.02 -23.03 -14.64
C ASP A 41 5.90 -21.79 -14.79
N ILE A 42 6.34 -21.22 -13.65
CA ILE A 42 7.27 -20.09 -13.62
C ILE A 42 8.69 -20.46 -14.01
N GLY A 43 9.00 -21.75 -14.18
CA GLY A 43 10.33 -22.25 -14.60
C GLY A 43 10.71 -21.85 -16.03
N ASN A 44 9.74 -21.41 -16.85
CA ASN A 44 9.98 -20.99 -18.24
C ASN A 44 10.18 -19.48 -18.42
N ILE A 45 10.34 -18.72 -17.32
CA ILE A 45 10.58 -17.27 -17.38
C ILE A 45 12.09 -17.02 -17.58
N ASP A 46 12.42 -16.09 -18.48
CA ASP A 46 13.81 -15.72 -18.73
C ASP A 46 14.46 -15.11 -17.48
N SER A 47 15.66 -15.58 -17.13
CA SER A 47 16.40 -15.13 -15.95
C SER A 47 16.68 -13.61 -15.92
N LYS A 48 16.73 -12.94 -17.07
CA LYS A 48 16.85 -11.48 -17.18
C LYS A 48 15.65 -10.73 -16.56
N ASP A 49 14.50 -11.42 -16.44
CA ASP A 49 13.25 -10.85 -15.94
C ASP A 49 13.06 -11.04 -14.42
N PHE A 50 13.94 -11.82 -13.75
CA PHE A 50 13.81 -12.13 -12.32
C PHE A 50 13.86 -10.91 -11.39
N ASN A 51 14.41 -9.78 -11.83
CA ASN A 51 14.44 -8.54 -11.07
C ASN A 51 13.30 -7.58 -11.40
N LYS A 52 12.43 -7.93 -12.37
CA LYS A 52 11.27 -7.09 -12.69
C LYS A 52 10.24 -7.12 -11.57
N PRO A 53 9.61 -5.99 -11.26
CA PRO A 53 8.57 -5.94 -10.23
C PRO A 53 7.47 -6.98 -10.44
N GLU A 54 7.01 -7.15 -11.68
CA GLU A 54 5.96 -8.10 -12.05
C GLU A 54 6.35 -9.55 -11.73
N TYR A 55 7.62 -9.90 -11.98
CA TYR A 55 8.12 -11.25 -11.63
C TYR A 55 8.20 -11.43 -10.11
N LEU A 56 8.71 -10.44 -9.38
CA LEU A 56 8.83 -10.52 -7.93
C LEU A 56 7.46 -10.63 -7.26
N PHE A 57 6.47 -9.87 -7.72
CA PHE A 57 5.09 -9.98 -7.25
C PHE A 57 4.49 -11.35 -7.57
N MET A 58 4.58 -11.79 -8.83
CA MET A 58 4.09 -13.10 -9.26
C MET A 58 4.74 -14.23 -8.46
N SER A 59 6.08 -14.20 -8.25
CA SER A 59 6.79 -15.21 -7.47
C SER A 59 6.35 -15.30 -6.01
N ALA A 60 5.81 -14.20 -5.48
CA ALA A 60 5.23 -14.18 -4.14
C ALA A 60 3.84 -14.83 -4.12
N LEU A 61 3.02 -14.58 -5.16
CA LEU A 61 1.67 -15.15 -5.26
C LEU A 61 1.66 -16.67 -5.44
N VAL A 62 2.64 -17.21 -6.15
CA VAL A 62 2.74 -18.67 -6.39
C VAL A 62 3.57 -19.41 -5.33
N GLU A 63 4.06 -18.70 -4.32
CA GLU A 63 4.82 -19.29 -3.22
C GLU A 63 3.92 -20.15 -2.34
N SER A 64 4.26 -21.43 -2.21
CA SER A 64 3.47 -22.40 -1.43
C SER A 64 3.57 -22.20 0.08
N ASN A 65 4.71 -21.68 0.56
CA ASN A 65 4.91 -21.36 1.96
C ASN A 65 4.37 -19.96 2.28
N GLY A 66 3.27 -19.87 3.00
CA GLY A 66 2.60 -18.58 3.29
C GLY A 66 3.46 -17.56 4.06
N GLU A 67 4.40 -17.98 4.90
CA GLU A 67 5.32 -17.08 5.61
C GLU A 67 6.35 -16.49 4.64
N THR A 68 6.85 -17.32 3.74
CA THR A 68 7.76 -16.89 2.66
C THR A 68 7.01 -15.97 1.68
N ALA A 69 5.79 -16.34 1.27
CA ALA A 69 4.95 -15.53 0.41
C ALA A 69 4.73 -14.13 0.98
N VAL A 70 4.31 -14.04 2.23
CA VAL A 70 4.05 -12.76 2.90
C VAL A 70 5.32 -11.93 3.08
N THR A 71 6.48 -12.58 3.25
CA THR A 71 7.76 -11.87 3.30
C THR A 71 8.11 -11.28 1.95
N LYS A 72 8.00 -12.06 0.87
CA LYS A 72 8.19 -11.56 -0.51
C LYS A 72 7.26 -10.42 -0.88
N LEU A 73 5.96 -10.48 -0.49
CA LEU A 73 4.98 -9.41 -0.73
C LEU A 73 5.34 -8.12 0.02
N LYS A 74 5.81 -8.23 1.25
CA LYS A 74 6.30 -7.06 2.01
C LYS A 74 7.53 -6.44 1.38
N ASP A 75 8.49 -7.27 0.97
CA ASP A 75 9.71 -6.82 0.30
C ASP A 75 9.38 -6.15 -1.03
N PHE A 76 8.42 -6.72 -1.78
CA PHE A 76 7.91 -6.11 -3.00
C PHE A 76 7.30 -4.74 -2.74
N TYR A 77 6.38 -4.64 -1.78
CA TYR A 77 5.74 -3.36 -1.42
C TYR A 77 6.77 -2.31 -0.98
N ASN A 78 7.76 -2.71 -0.17
CA ASN A 78 8.79 -1.80 0.32
C ASN A 78 9.69 -1.29 -0.81
N LYS A 79 10.01 -2.16 -1.77
CA LYS A 79 10.89 -1.85 -2.90
C LYS A 79 10.18 -1.08 -4.01
N PHE A 80 8.88 -1.35 -4.22
CA PHE A 80 8.10 -0.82 -5.34
C PHE A 80 6.75 -0.24 -4.90
N PRO A 81 6.70 0.73 -3.98
CA PRO A 81 5.42 1.22 -3.43
C PRO A 81 4.55 1.97 -4.44
N SER A 82 5.12 2.42 -5.56
CA SER A 82 4.38 3.08 -6.65
C SER A 82 4.06 2.16 -7.83
N ASN A 83 4.36 0.86 -7.71
CA ASN A 83 4.01 -0.10 -8.74
C ASN A 83 2.50 -0.38 -8.72
N SER A 84 1.93 -0.70 -9.89
CA SER A 84 0.50 -1.00 -10.06
C SER A 84 -0.02 -2.20 -9.26
N TYR A 85 0.85 -3.04 -8.72
CA TYR A 85 0.51 -4.19 -7.87
C TYR A 85 0.83 -3.97 -6.39
N ALA A 86 1.21 -2.74 -6.00
CA ALA A 86 1.57 -2.46 -4.61
C ALA A 86 0.39 -2.58 -3.64
N ASP A 87 -0.79 -2.15 -4.06
CA ASP A 87 -2.05 -2.29 -3.32
C ASP A 87 -2.49 -3.76 -3.24
N ASN A 88 -2.32 -4.55 -4.30
CA ASN A 88 -2.54 -5.99 -4.28
C ASN A 88 -1.61 -6.67 -3.25
N ALA A 89 -0.32 -6.33 -3.24
CA ALA A 89 0.62 -6.88 -2.27
C ALA A 89 0.21 -6.52 -0.82
N ILE A 90 -0.23 -5.28 -0.59
CA ILE A 90 -0.75 -4.85 0.72
C ILE A 90 -1.97 -5.68 1.11
N PHE A 91 -2.91 -5.87 0.17
CA PHE A 91 -4.14 -6.61 0.42
C PHE A 91 -3.86 -8.07 0.79
N GLU A 92 -2.99 -8.74 0.03
CA GLU A 92 -2.59 -10.12 0.29
C GLU A 92 -1.89 -10.28 1.65
N VAL A 93 -1.01 -9.35 2.03
CA VAL A 93 -0.39 -9.36 3.37
C VAL A 93 -1.45 -9.18 4.46
N GLY A 94 -2.44 -8.29 4.25
CA GLY A 94 -3.58 -8.12 5.14
C GLY A 94 -4.39 -9.41 5.30
N SER A 95 -4.68 -10.08 4.17
CA SER A 95 -5.42 -11.36 4.11
C SER A 95 -4.69 -12.48 4.84
N TYR A 96 -3.39 -12.60 4.65
CA TYR A 96 -2.58 -13.57 5.39
C TYR A 96 -2.67 -13.37 6.90
N PHE A 97 -2.51 -12.14 7.38
CA PHE A 97 -2.62 -11.88 8.82
C PHE A 97 -4.04 -12.10 9.34
N TYR A 98 -5.05 -11.82 8.54
CA TYR A 98 -6.45 -12.07 8.90
C TYR A 98 -6.71 -13.56 9.10
N THR A 99 -6.30 -14.39 8.13
CA THR A 99 -6.50 -15.86 8.18
C THR A 99 -5.70 -16.53 9.31
N LYS A 100 -4.58 -15.92 9.71
CA LYS A 100 -3.80 -16.37 10.88
C LYS A 100 -4.32 -15.86 12.23
N GLY A 101 -5.43 -15.09 12.25
CA GLY A 101 -5.99 -14.53 13.47
C GLY A 101 -5.24 -13.31 14.02
N TYR A 102 -4.26 -12.76 13.29
CA TYR A 102 -3.52 -11.57 13.69
C TYR A 102 -4.26 -10.30 13.26
N TYR A 103 -5.50 -10.12 13.71
CA TYR A 103 -6.42 -9.08 13.25
C TYR A 103 -5.88 -7.66 13.40
N VAL A 104 -5.13 -7.36 14.48
CA VAL A 104 -4.49 -6.05 14.65
C VAL A 104 -3.46 -5.77 13.55
N LYS A 105 -2.63 -6.76 13.20
CA LYS A 105 -1.68 -6.63 12.07
C LYS A 105 -2.41 -6.54 10.74
N SER A 106 -3.44 -7.35 10.56
CA SER A 106 -4.29 -7.33 9.38
C SER A 106 -4.88 -5.94 9.14
N SER A 107 -5.51 -5.34 10.15
CA SER A 107 -6.09 -4.00 10.05
C SER A 107 -5.04 -2.94 9.67
N GLN A 108 -3.81 -3.05 10.20
CA GLN A 108 -2.73 -2.13 9.86
C GLN A 108 -2.31 -2.21 8.38
N TRP A 109 -2.43 -3.40 7.76
CA TRP A 109 -2.14 -3.59 6.34
C TRP A 109 -3.30 -3.11 5.47
N TYR A 110 -4.52 -3.55 5.70
CA TYR A 110 -5.68 -3.11 4.93
C TYR A 110 -5.88 -1.59 4.93
N LYS A 111 -5.63 -0.93 6.06
CA LYS A 111 -5.72 0.53 6.19
C LYS A 111 -4.80 1.29 5.22
N LYS A 112 -3.70 0.69 4.77
CA LYS A 112 -2.77 1.36 3.85
C LYS A 112 -3.42 1.69 2.50
N ILE A 113 -4.33 0.84 2.02
CA ILE A 113 -4.97 1.05 0.71
C ILE A 113 -5.80 2.34 0.71
N PRO A 114 -6.79 2.54 1.60
CA PRO A 114 -7.55 3.79 1.60
C PRO A 114 -6.75 5.04 2.00
N ILE A 115 -5.54 4.88 2.53
CA ILE A 115 -4.69 6.02 2.86
C ILE A 115 -3.75 6.41 1.73
N TYR A 116 -3.28 5.45 0.92
CA TYR A 116 -2.20 5.69 -0.04
C TYR A 116 -2.56 5.35 -1.49
N TYR A 117 -3.63 4.58 -1.72
CA TYR A 117 -4.02 4.05 -3.04
C TYR A 117 -5.50 4.33 -3.28
N HIS A 118 -5.85 5.62 -3.42
CA HIS A 118 -7.23 6.08 -3.51
C HIS A 118 -7.98 5.58 -4.74
N ASP A 119 -7.26 5.26 -5.82
CA ASP A 119 -7.80 4.77 -7.09
C ASP A 119 -7.73 3.24 -7.20
N SER A 120 -7.40 2.53 -6.11
CA SER A 120 -7.32 1.08 -6.08
C SER A 120 -8.68 0.43 -6.30
N GLU A 121 -8.73 -0.59 -7.15
CA GLU A 121 -9.92 -1.45 -7.30
C GLU A 121 -10.26 -2.23 -6.01
N LEU A 122 -9.28 -2.37 -5.12
CA LEU A 122 -9.40 -3.04 -3.81
C LEU A 122 -9.86 -2.09 -2.69
N LEU A 123 -10.16 -0.81 -3.02
CA LEU A 123 -10.46 0.22 -2.02
C LEU A 123 -11.61 -0.20 -1.09
N ASP A 124 -12.78 -0.48 -1.65
CA ASP A 124 -13.97 -0.83 -0.86
C ASP A 124 -13.77 -2.12 -0.05
N GLN A 125 -13.16 -3.13 -0.70
CA GLN A 125 -12.89 -4.40 -0.05
C GLN A 125 -11.87 -4.25 1.10
N SER A 126 -10.86 -3.41 0.92
CA SER A 126 -9.85 -3.14 1.96
C SER A 126 -10.44 -2.37 3.14
N ILE A 127 -11.35 -1.43 2.91
CA ILE A 127 -12.08 -0.71 3.96
C ILE A 127 -12.95 -1.68 4.76
N ASP A 128 -13.69 -2.56 4.09
CA ASP A 128 -14.54 -3.57 4.74
C ASP A 128 -13.71 -4.53 5.61
N MET A 129 -12.63 -5.08 5.06
CA MET A 129 -11.72 -5.97 5.79
C MET A 129 -11.00 -5.28 6.94
N PHE A 130 -10.64 -4.00 6.78
CA PHE A 130 -10.08 -3.18 7.84
C PHE A 130 -11.04 -3.07 9.04
N PHE A 131 -12.31 -2.73 8.78
CA PHE A 131 -13.29 -2.62 9.86
C PHE A 131 -13.61 -3.97 10.49
N LYS A 132 -13.75 -5.04 9.72
CA LYS A 132 -13.92 -6.40 10.25
C LYS A 132 -12.78 -6.79 11.19
N ALA A 133 -11.54 -6.51 10.81
CA ALA A 133 -10.38 -6.79 11.64
C ALA A 133 -10.38 -5.97 12.96
N LEU A 134 -10.81 -4.70 12.91
CA LEU A 134 -10.95 -3.86 14.09
C LEU A 134 -12.10 -4.32 15.01
N GLU A 135 -13.21 -4.76 14.44
CA GLU A 135 -14.37 -5.28 15.20
C GLU A 135 -13.99 -6.53 15.99
N ILE A 136 -13.34 -7.52 15.33
CA ILE A 136 -12.86 -8.72 16.01
C ILE A 136 -11.84 -8.38 17.10
N SER A 137 -11.02 -7.36 16.89
CA SER A 137 -10.03 -6.88 17.87
C SER A 137 -10.63 -5.99 18.97
N ASN A 138 -11.94 -5.69 18.92
CA ASN A 138 -12.67 -4.83 19.86
C ASN A 138 -12.11 -3.38 19.95
N PHE A 139 -11.61 -2.83 18.84
CA PHE A 139 -11.08 -1.46 18.75
C PHE A 139 -12.16 -0.43 18.42
N LYS A 140 -13.15 -0.28 19.32
CA LYS A 140 -14.34 0.56 19.11
C LYS A 140 -14.02 2.03 18.80
N ASP A 141 -13.03 2.62 19.49
CA ASP A 141 -12.64 4.02 19.25
C ASP A 141 -12.00 4.19 17.88
N SER A 142 -11.18 3.23 17.45
CA SER A 142 -10.59 3.25 16.11
C SER A 142 -11.66 3.10 15.03
N ILE A 143 -12.65 2.24 15.23
CA ILE A 143 -13.79 2.08 14.30
C ILE A 143 -14.53 3.40 14.14
N LYS A 144 -14.92 4.03 15.25
CA LYS A 144 -15.63 5.32 15.23
C LYS A 144 -14.82 6.40 14.51
N TYR A 145 -13.52 6.47 14.81
CA TYR A 145 -12.61 7.43 14.20
C TYR A 145 -12.48 7.24 12.68
N TYR A 146 -12.14 6.00 12.23
CA TYR A 146 -11.95 5.74 10.80
C TYR A 146 -13.24 5.75 10.00
N LYS A 147 -14.39 5.36 10.58
CA LYS A 147 -15.70 5.53 9.91
C LYS A 147 -15.96 7.00 9.58
N ASN A 148 -15.66 7.93 10.50
CA ASN A 148 -15.81 9.36 10.25
C ASN A 148 -14.83 9.90 9.19
N ILE A 149 -13.61 9.36 9.11
CA ILE A 149 -12.63 9.76 8.08
C ILE A 149 -13.03 9.20 6.71
N PHE A 150 -13.28 7.89 6.64
CA PHE A 150 -13.52 7.23 5.35
C PHE A 150 -14.87 7.65 4.74
N SER A 151 -15.89 7.92 5.54
CA SER A 151 -17.15 8.48 5.02
C SER A 151 -16.98 9.88 4.40
N LYS A 152 -15.99 10.65 4.84
CA LYS A 152 -15.66 11.95 4.24
C LYS A 152 -14.82 11.84 2.99
N LEU A 153 -13.89 10.89 2.96
CA LEU A 153 -13.00 10.66 1.81
C LEU A 153 -13.69 9.88 0.69
N TYR A 154 -14.55 8.94 1.04
CA TYR A 154 -15.21 8.01 0.13
C TYR A 154 -16.73 8.00 0.37
N PRO A 155 -17.44 9.10 0.10
CA PRO A 155 -18.86 9.20 0.37
C PRO A 155 -19.67 8.32 -0.60
N THR A 156 -20.39 7.34 -0.08
CA THR A 156 -21.42 6.61 -0.83
C THR A 156 -22.62 7.52 -1.13
N VAL A 157 -23.52 7.11 -2.01
CA VAL A 157 -24.76 7.87 -2.29
C VAL A 157 -25.63 8.00 -1.03
N GLU A 158 -25.63 6.97 -0.20
CA GLU A 158 -26.33 6.94 1.09
C GLU A 158 -25.67 7.84 2.13
N ASP A 159 -24.34 7.83 2.19
CA ASP A 159 -23.57 8.70 3.08
C ASP A 159 -23.72 10.18 2.72
N LYS A 160 -23.88 10.52 1.44
CA LYS A 160 -24.16 11.92 1.01
C LYS A 160 -25.46 12.46 1.59
N LYS A 161 -26.47 11.60 1.73
CA LYS A 161 -27.75 11.96 2.36
C LYS A 161 -27.60 12.13 3.88
N ILE A 162 -26.93 11.18 4.53
CA ILE A 162 -26.62 11.19 5.95
C ILE A 162 -25.70 12.37 6.30
N ILE A 163 -24.68 12.68 5.49
CA ILE A 163 -23.80 13.82 5.67
C ILE A 163 -24.57 15.15 5.58
N LYS A 164 -25.57 15.24 4.70
CA LYS A 164 -26.39 16.44 4.57
C LYS A 164 -27.29 16.65 5.80
N GLU A 165 -27.88 15.59 6.34
CA GLU A 165 -28.64 15.60 7.58
C GLU A 165 -27.75 15.83 8.82
N TYR A 166 -26.53 15.24 8.84
CA TYR A 166 -25.57 15.41 9.91
C TYR A 166 -24.96 16.82 9.93
N LYS A 167 -24.70 17.44 8.78
CA LYS A 167 -24.25 18.84 8.70
C LYS A 167 -25.28 19.80 9.28
N SER A 168 -26.57 19.61 9.01
CA SER A 168 -27.63 20.45 9.60
C SER A 168 -27.78 20.24 11.12
N ALA A 169 -27.37 19.09 11.65
CA ALA A 169 -27.34 18.82 13.09
C ALA A 169 -26.05 19.29 13.78
N LEU A 170 -24.93 19.37 13.04
CA LEU A 170 -23.62 19.81 13.54
C LEU A 170 -23.49 21.33 13.64
N ASP A 171 -24.14 22.09 12.77
CA ASP A 171 -24.16 23.57 12.85
C ASP A 171 -24.67 24.08 14.22
N ASN A 172 -25.37 23.22 14.97
CA ASN A 172 -25.82 23.48 16.35
C ASN A 172 -24.88 22.91 17.44
N LYS A 173 -23.82 22.14 17.12
CA LYS A 173 -22.89 21.54 18.10
C LYS A 173 -21.42 21.91 17.91
N GLU A 174 -21.07 22.75 16.96
CA GLU A 174 -19.69 23.05 16.55
C GLU A 174 -18.82 23.81 17.58
N LYS A 175 -19.31 24.08 18.78
CA LYS A 175 -18.51 24.80 19.80
C LYS A 175 -17.63 23.92 20.70
N ILE A 176 -17.67 22.58 20.61
CA ILE A 176 -16.99 21.70 21.60
C ILE A 176 -15.90 20.77 21.00
N TYR A 177 -15.79 20.62 19.66
CA TYR A 177 -14.90 19.60 19.05
C TYR A 177 -13.86 20.17 18.06
N ASN A 178 -13.42 21.40 18.23
CA ASN A 178 -12.50 22.06 17.28
C ASN A 178 -11.01 21.88 17.57
N GLN A 179 -10.63 21.09 18.54
CA GLN A 179 -9.20 20.76 18.72
C GLN A 179 -8.89 19.40 18.11
N LYS A 180 -8.06 19.39 17.09
CA LYS A 180 -7.52 18.20 16.45
C LYS A 180 -6.01 18.18 16.65
N TYR A 181 -5.47 17.00 16.87
CA TYR A 181 -4.05 16.81 17.12
C TYR A 181 -3.47 15.87 16.08
N ALA A 182 -2.28 16.16 15.58
CA ALA A 182 -1.49 15.24 14.78
C ALA A 182 -0.11 15.02 15.41
N ILE A 183 0.55 13.94 15.01
CA ILE A 183 1.89 13.63 15.47
C ILE A 183 2.86 13.99 14.36
N GLN A 184 3.70 15.00 14.58
CA GLN A 184 4.81 15.33 13.71
C GLN A 184 6.03 14.54 14.14
N ILE A 185 6.56 13.74 13.23
CA ILE A 185 7.67 12.81 13.48
C ILE A 185 9.00 13.38 13.00
N GLY A 186 8.96 14.30 12.04
CA GLY A 186 10.13 14.98 11.53
C GLY A 186 9.77 16.03 10.50
N ALA A 187 10.72 16.95 10.28
CA ALA A 187 10.69 17.94 9.21
C ALA A 187 12.03 17.90 8.46
N PHE A 188 12.01 17.85 7.14
CA PHE A 188 13.18 17.66 6.30
C PHE A 188 13.21 18.71 5.19
N LYS A 189 14.38 19.26 4.89
CA LYS A 189 14.55 20.15 3.73
C LYS A 189 14.60 19.38 2.42
N GLU A 190 15.01 18.13 2.46
CA GLU A 190 15.19 17.26 1.30
C GLU A 190 14.14 16.17 1.28
N TYR A 191 13.38 16.09 0.17
CA TYR A 191 12.35 15.07 -0.02
C TYR A 191 12.87 13.61 0.15
N PRO A 192 14.04 13.22 -0.42
CA PRO A 192 14.54 11.85 -0.27
C PRO A 192 14.78 11.43 1.18
N ARG A 193 15.13 12.38 2.07
CA ARG A 193 15.28 12.10 3.50
C ARG A 193 13.94 11.90 4.20
N ALA A 194 12.94 12.68 3.84
CA ALA A 194 11.57 12.50 4.32
C ALA A 194 11.01 11.16 3.84
N GLU A 195 11.20 10.84 2.57
CA GLU A 195 10.75 9.60 1.95
C GLU A 195 11.38 8.36 2.60
N SER A 196 12.69 8.35 2.82
CA SER A 196 13.38 7.27 3.52
C SER A 196 12.81 7.05 4.93
N ARG A 197 12.54 8.13 5.65
CA ARG A 197 11.92 8.07 6.97
C ARG A 197 10.48 7.58 6.92
N LEU A 198 9.72 8.01 5.91
CA LEU A 198 8.35 7.54 5.68
C LEU A 198 8.31 6.02 5.48
N TYR A 199 9.16 5.48 4.60
CA TYR A 199 9.20 4.04 4.35
C TYR A 199 9.55 3.24 5.60
N MET A 200 10.56 3.67 6.34
CA MET A 200 10.93 3.03 7.61
C MET A 200 9.75 2.98 8.60
N LEU A 201 8.99 4.06 8.73
CA LEU A 201 7.85 4.12 9.63
C LEU A 201 6.66 3.29 9.13
N ARG A 202 6.45 3.25 7.81
CA ARG A 202 5.42 2.41 7.20
C ARG A 202 5.70 0.93 7.36
N ASP A 203 6.95 0.52 7.21
CA ASP A 203 7.37 -0.88 7.37
C ASP A 203 7.04 -1.42 8.77
N ILE A 204 7.21 -0.61 9.80
CA ILE A 204 6.84 -0.97 11.17
C ILE A 204 5.37 -0.69 11.50
N GLY A 205 4.53 -0.36 10.49
CA GLY A 205 3.06 -0.33 10.59
C GLY A 205 2.46 0.99 11.06
N PHE A 206 3.18 2.14 10.94
CA PHE A 206 2.60 3.46 11.20
C PHE A 206 2.04 4.08 9.91
N GLY A 207 0.85 4.71 10.04
CA GLY A 207 0.15 5.37 8.94
C GLY A 207 0.63 6.79 8.72
N VAL A 208 1.88 6.96 8.28
CA VAL A 208 2.51 8.26 8.09
C VAL A 208 2.35 8.80 6.68
N VAL A 209 2.25 10.13 6.56
CA VAL A 209 2.21 10.89 5.31
C VAL A 209 3.32 11.93 5.30
N ILE A 210 3.76 12.34 4.11
CA ILE A 210 4.60 13.51 3.92
C ILE A 210 3.68 14.66 3.48
N GLU A 211 3.82 15.80 4.14
CA GLU A 211 3.16 17.05 3.77
C GLU A 211 4.21 18.12 3.50
N GLU A 212 4.05 18.85 2.40
CA GLU A 212 4.86 20.04 2.15
C GLU A 212 4.32 21.21 2.97
N THR A 213 5.21 21.90 3.65
CA THR A 213 4.85 23.09 4.46
C THR A 213 5.97 24.11 4.45
N THR A 214 5.67 25.31 4.91
CA THR A 214 6.68 26.37 5.05
C THR A 214 6.96 26.59 6.52
N ILE A 215 8.24 26.51 6.92
CA ILE A 215 8.73 26.81 8.26
C ILE A 215 9.73 27.95 8.14
N ASN A 216 9.48 29.07 8.79
CA ASN A 216 10.33 30.29 8.70
C ASN A 216 10.61 30.73 7.26
N ASN A 217 9.60 30.71 6.40
CA ASN A 217 9.67 31.04 4.96
C ASN A 217 10.55 30.09 4.12
N GLU A 218 10.94 28.94 4.64
CA GLU A 218 11.62 27.88 3.89
C GLU A 218 10.71 26.67 3.70
N PRO A 219 10.77 25.98 2.53
CA PRO A 219 9.99 24.79 2.28
C PRO A 219 10.54 23.59 3.08
N PHE A 220 9.64 22.80 3.67
CA PHE A 220 9.94 21.58 4.39
C PHE A 220 8.98 20.46 4.03
N PHE A 221 9.50 19.24 4.05
CA PHE A 221 8.73 18.00 3.97
C PHE A 221 8.55 17.45 5.38
N VAL A 222 7.32 17.54 5.89
CA VAL A 222 6.96 17.15 7.26
C VAL A 222 6.30 15.78 7.24
N ILE A 223 6.78 14.87 8.09
CA ILE A 223 6.14 13.56 8.28
C ILE A 223 5.16 13.66 9.44
N ARG A 224 3.89 13.34 9.13
CA ARG A 224 2.80 13.31 10.10
C ARG A 224 2.18 11.93 10.22
N GLU A 225 1.68 11.62 11.40
CA GLU A 225 0.91 10.42 11.70
C GLU A 225 -0.41 10.81 12.35
N GLY A 226 -1.49 10.34 11.74
CA GLY A 226 -2.85 10.38 12.28
C GLY A 226 -3.42 11.78 12.47
N ILE A 227 -4.73 11.80 12.76
CA ILE A 227 -5.47 12.94 13.30
C ILE A 227 -6.22 12.43 14.52
N TYR A 228 -6.06 13.09 15.65
CA TYR A 228 -6.57 12.66 16.95
C TYR A 228 -7.51 13.73 17.54
N SER A 229 -8.62 13.31 18.11
CA SER A 229 -9.57 14.21 18.77
C SER A 229 -9.10 14.71 20.13
N THR A 230 -8.10 14.04 20.74
CA THR A 230 -7.53 14.45 22.03
C THR A 230 -6.00 14.36 22.00
N LYS A 231 -5.36 15.28 22.71
CA LYS A 231 -3.91 15.28 22.90
C LYS A 231 -3.40 13.97 23.52
N LYS A 232 -4.12 13.42 24.49
CA LYS A 232 -3.80 12.15 25.15
C LYS A 232 -3.75 10.96 24.20
N SER A 233 -4.66 10.92 23.20
CA SER A 233 -4.65 9.87 22.17
C SER A 233 -3.43 9.98 21.27
N ALA A 234 -3.07 11.21 20.87
CA ALA A 234 -1.85 11.46 20.10
C ALA A 234 -0.59 11.10 20.91
N GLU A 235 -0.51 11.47 22.19
CA GLU A 235 0.60 11.14 23.08
C GLU A 235 0.85 9.63 23.19
N LYS A 236 -0.23 8.85 23.30
CA LYS A 236 -0.13 7.38 23.37
C LYS A 236 0.53 6.78 22.11
N ILE A 237 0.16 7.28 20.93
CA ILE A 237 0.76 6.80 19.68
C ILE A 237 2.18 7.35 19.50
N ALA A 238 2.43 8.62 19.84
CA ALA A 238 3.77 9.21 19.83
C ALA A 238 4.74 8.40 20.70
N SER A 239 4.32 8.00 21.90
CA SER A 239 5.09 7.14 22.80
C SER A 239 5.40 5.77 22.18
N ARG A 240 4.44 5.19 21.42
CA ARG A 240 4.66 3.92 20.70
C ARG A 240 5.65 4.07 19.56
N ILE A 241 5.60 5.18 18.82
CA ILE A 241 6.58 5.50 17.77
C ILE A 241 7.97 5.62 18.42
N GLN A 242 8.08 6.42 19.47
CA GLN A 242 9.34 6.61 20.16
C GLN A 242 9.92 5.30 20.73
N ALA A 243 9.09 4.47 21.33
CA ALA A 243 9.52 3.17 21.87
C ALA A 243 10.05 2.20 20.79
N ARG A 244 9.51 2.27 19.57
CA ARG A 244 9.93 1.37 18.48
C ARG A 244 11.09 1.90 17.65
N THR A 245 11.26 3.22 17.60
CA THR A 245 12.17 3.87 16.65
C THR A 245 13.23 4.71 17.30
N GLY A 246 13.08 5.04 18.60
CA GLY A 246 13.90 6.04 19.28
C GLY A 246 13.62 7.49 18.86
N ILE A 247 12.71 7.73 17.92
CA ILE A 247 12.43 9.06 17.38
C ILE A 247 11.50 9.81 18.33
N LYS A 248 11.92 11.00 18.73
CA LYS A 248 11.05 11.93 19.45
C LYS A 248 10.02 12.53 18.50
N CYS A 249 8.76 12.47 18.92
CA CYS A 249 7.64 13.04 18.17
C CYS A 249 7.14 14.30 18.84
N MET A 250 6.60 15.22 18.04
CA MET A 250 5.92 16.43 18.52
C MET A 250 4.43 16.30 18.25
N ILE A 251 3.62 16.67 19.23
CA ILE A 251 2.18 16.73 19.04
C ILE A 251 1.84 18.17 18.64
N ILE A 252 1.20 18.30 17.50
CA ILE A 252 0.74 19.57 16.95
C ILE A 252 -0.77 19.66 17.02
N GLU A 253 -1.28 20.84 17.23
CA GLU A 253 -2.69 21.18 17.09
C GLU A 253 -2.94 21.64 15.65
N LEU A 254 -4.05 21.16 15.03
CA LEU A 254 -4.38 21.40 13.63
C LEU A 254 -5.46 22.46 13.49
#